data_7977aab5022314f1881263160288f047
#
_entry.id   7977aab5022314f1881263160288f047
#
_cell.length_a   1.000
_cell.length_b   1.000
_cell.length_c   1.000
_cell.angle_alpha   90.00
_cell.angle_beta   90.00
_cell.angle_gamma   90.00
#
_symmetry.space_group_name_H-M   'P 1'
#
loop_
_entity.id
_entity.type
_entity.pdbx_description
1 polymer ?
#
loop_
_entity_poly.entity_id
_entity_poly.type
_entity_poly.pdbx_seq_one_letter_code
_entity_poly.pdbx_strand_id
1 'polypeptide(L)'
;MRTRKFFLMFASLVLMATIRTFAQQTNTSNKLEWQPYFDRLYGQAEMRYHFATHQPRRVDKWQKTFRAELKEALGITQIERELGDYQPVAKLVSQEEKDYGILERWILWTEPDVPLPFIILCPKVIKGKLPLVITPHGHSANTELYAGVYLNASDTALVRDGERDIAVQAVKEGYIAIAPAARGFGPTRHPRELNANSTSSCRTLLMNDLLVGRTPIGDRVWDIMKLIDFAMRDLPVDGKNIIVTGQSGGGTATVFAGAMDTRISISAPACAFCTMTGSIGSIIHCECNYIPGMLNLGEMGDVAGLTAPRAFYAICGVEDPIFPIGEVRKAFAETKEVYRRMGIEDACQLYEGQGGHRYYKAGIWDFVRKHLKP
;
A
#
# COMPACT_ATOMS: atom_id res chain seq x y z
N MET A 1 -26.78 -73.07 -13.44
CA MET A 1 -26.26 -72.21 -14.50
C MET A 1 -26.98 -70.82 -14.60
N ARG A 2 -27.54 -70.28 -13.51
CA ARG A 2 -28.28 -68.97 -13.54
C ARG A 2 -27.64 -67.88 -12.68
N THR A 3 -26.61 -68.14 -11.92
CA THR A 3 -25.99 -67.18 -10.98
C THR A 3 -24.75 -66.45 -11.53
N ARG A 4 -24.16 -66.83 -12.67
CA ARG A 4 -22.99 -66.16 -13.26
C ARG A 4 -23.29 -64.96 -14.19
N LYS A 5 -24.55 -64.86 -14.69
CA LYS A 5 -24.94 -63.76 -15.59
C LYS A 5 -25.31 -62.44 -14.86
N PHE A 6 -25.69 -62.52 -13.58
CA PHE A 6 -26.05 -61.34 -12.79
C PHE A 6 -24.83 -60.54 -12.28
N PHE A 7 -23.68 -61.20 -12.06
CA PHE A 7 -22.48 -60.52 -11.59
C PHE A 7 -21.75 -59.72 -12.67
N LEU A 8 -21.84 -60.14 -13.94
CA LEU A 8 -21.24 -59.41 -15.07
C LEU A 8 -22.04 -58.18 -15.49
N MET A 9 -23.32 -58.12 -15.25
CA MET A 9 -24.16 -56.97 -15.54
C MET A 9 -24.01 -55.84 -14.53
N PHE A 10 -23.72 -56.18 -13.24
CA PHE A 10 -23.49 -55.20 -12.21
C PHE A 10 -22.09 -54.55 -12.31
N ALA A 11 -21.07 -55.30 -12.72
CA ALA A 11 -19.71 -54.78 -12.93
C ALA A 11 -19.67 -53.84 -14.14
N SER A 12 -20.45 -54.08 -15.21
CA SER A 12 -20.52 -53.21 -16.39
C SER A 12 -21.30 -51.91 -16.13
N LEU A 13 -22.28 -51.93 -15.22
CA LEU A 13 -23.04 -50.71 -14.86
C LEU A 13 -22.20 -49.77 -13.93
N VAL A 14 -21.40 -50.36 -13.02
CA VAL A 14 -20.52 -49.58 -12.13
C VAL A 14 -19.35 -48.96 -12.92
N LEU A 15 -18.81 -49.69 -13.91
CA LEU A 15 -17.75 -49.20 -14.78
C LEU A 15 -18.23 -48.07 -15.73
N MET A 16 -19.47 -48.17 -16.21
CA MET A 16 -20.09 -47.10 -17.04
C MET A 16 -20.47 -45.86 -16.20
N ALA A 17 -20.85 -46.02 -14.94
CA ALA A 17 -21.13 -44.88 -14.04
C ALA A 17 -19.82 -44.13 -13.66
N THR A 18 -18.70 -44.83 -13.44
CA THR A 18 -17.41 -44.20 -13.16
C THR A 18 -16.81 -43.53 -14.40
N ILE A 19 -17.01 -44.07 -15.61
CA ILE A 19 -16.56 -43.43 -16.84
C ILE A 19 -17.43 -42.19 -17.16
N ARG A 20 -18.74 -42.19 -16.83
CA ARG A 20 -19.56 -40.99 -17.01
C ARG A 20 -19.22 -39.85 -16.06
N THR A 21 -18.74 -40.12 -14.85
CA THR A 21 -18.30 -39.08 -13.90
C THR A 21 -16.97 -38.46 -14.32
N PHE A 22 -16.11 -39.18 -15.01
CA PHE A 22 -14.87 -38.62 -15.57
C PHE A 22 -15.10 -37.87 -16.91
N ALA A 23 -16.10 -38.23 -17.69
CA ALA A 23 -16.41 -37.61 -18.98
C ALA A 23 -17.23 -36.30 -18.85
N GLN A 24 -17.78 -35.99 -17.69
CA GLN A 24 -18.56 -34.78 -17.47
C GLN A 24 -17.73 -33.58 -16.99
N GLN A 25 -16.41 -33.75 -16.81
CA GLN A 25 -15.48 -32.65 -16.45
C GLN A 25 -14.66 -32.08 -17.63
N THR A 26 -14.93 -32.46 -18.86
CA THR A 26 -14.16 -31.97 -20.03
C THR A 26 -15.05 -31.34 -21.09
N ASN A 27 -15.92 -30.43 -20.71
CA ASN A 27 -16.58 -29.57 -21.70
C ASN A 27 -16.56 -28.10 -21.25
N THR A 28 -15.37 -27.57 -21.04
CA THR A 28 -15.12 -26.15 -20.88
C THR A 28 -14.06 -25.73 -21.86
N SER A 29 -14.43 -24.91 -22.81
CA SER A 29 -13.67 -24.08 -23.75
C SER A 29 -12.24 -24.54 -24.05
N ASN A 30 -11.88 -24.68 -25.32
CA ASN A 30 -10.51 -24.89 -25.83
C ASN A 30 -9.54 -23.73 -25.53
N LYS A 31 -9.77 -22.96 -24.48
CA LYS A 31 -8.87 -21.90 -24.05
C LYS A 31 -7.97 -22.43 -22.94
N LEU A 32 -6.66 -22.32 -23.16
CA LEU A 32 -5.64 -22.59 -22.15
C LEU A 32 -5.55 -21.36 -21.23
N GLU A 33 -6.47 -21.26 -20.29
CA GLU A 33 -6.58 -20.13 -19.35
C GLU A 33 -6.02 -20.52 -17.98
N TRP A 34 -5.19 -19.65 -17.41
CA TRP A 34 -4.62 -19.83 -16.06
C TRP A 34 -5.50 -19.22 -14.97
N GLN A 35 -6.42 -18.32 -15.28
CA GLN A 35 -7.23 -17.61 -14.29
C GLN A 35 -8.03 -18.55 -13.38
N PRO A 36 -8.75 -19.59 -13.88
CA PRO A 36 -9.46 -20.52 -13.00
C PRO A 36 -8.58 -21.26 -12.00
N TYR A 37 -7.31 -21.48 -12.35
CA TYR A 37 -6.34 -22.06 -11.42
C TYR A 37 -6.04 -21.09 -10.27
N PHE A 38 -5.76 -19.83 -10.56
CA PHE A 38 -5.50 -18.83 -9.53
C PHE A 38 -6.74 -18.54 -8.69
N ASP A 39 -7.94 -18.43 -9.29
CA ASP A 39 -9.20 -18.23 -8.56
C ASP A 39 -9.43 -19.34 -7.53
N ARG A 40 -9.11 -20.58 -7.90
CA ARG A 40 -9.17 -21.71 -6.97
C ARG A 40 -8.14 -21.58 -5.85
N LEU A 41 -6.89 -21.19 -6.15
CA LEU A 41 -5.85 -21.00 -5.13
C LEU A 41 -6.22 -19.85 -4.18
N TYR A 42 -6.74 -18.75 -4.69
CA TYR A 42 -7.20 -17.62 -3.87
C TYR A 42 -8.35 -18.04 -2.95
N GLY A 43 -9.32 -18.81 -3.47
CA GLY A 43 -10.42 -19.36 -2.66
C GLY A 43 -9.99 -20.41 -1.61
N GLN A 44 -8.77 -20.94 -1.72
CA GLN A 44 -8.18 -21.91 -0.77
C GLN A 44 -7.18 -21.28 0.20
N ALA A 45 -6.92 -19.95 0.08
CA ALA A 45 -6.01 -19.25 0.97
C ALA A 45 -6.53 -19.32 2.42
N GLU A 46 -5.61 -19.49 3.38
CA GLU A 46 -5.97 -19.71 4.79
C GLU A 46 -6.61 -18.49 5.46
N MET A 47 -6.24 -17.28 5.02
CA MET A 47 -6.80 -16.02 5.53
C MET A 47 -6.77 -15.96 7.08
N ARG A 48 -5.65 -16.39 7.72
CA ARG A 48 -5.54 -16.61 9.17
C ARG A 48 -5.94 -15.43 10.05
N TYR A 49 -5.83 -14.23 9.51
CA TYR A 49 -6.16 -12.99 10.20
C TYR A 49 -7.38 -12.27 9.63
N HIS A 50 -8.16 -12.93 8.75
CA HIS A 50 -9.37 -12.31 8.20
C HIS A 50 -10.39 -12.03 9.31
N PHE A 51 -10.56 -10.75 9.63
CA PHE A 51 -11.28 -10.29 10.81
C PHE A 51 -12.75 -10.69 10.81
N ALA A 52 -13.41 -10.55 9.67
CA ALA A 52 -14.84 -10.87 9.54
C ALA A 52 -15.14 -12.36 9.76
N THR A 53 -14.26 -13.26 9.31
CA THR A 53 -14.44 -14.72 9.48
C THR A 53 -14.09 -15.16 10.89
N HIS A 54 -12.95 -14.69 11.43
CA HIS A 54 -12.45 -15.18 12.73
C HIS A 54 -13.07 -14.44 13.92
N GLN A 55 -13.65 -13.28 13.74
CA GLN A 55 -14.31 -12.47 14.75
C GLN A 55 -13.58 -12.45 16.11
N PRO A 56 -12.32 -12.01 16.17
CA PRO A 56 -11.50 -12.12 17.36
C PRO A 56 -12.14 -11.39 18.54
N ARG A 57 -12.19 -12.04 19.71
CA ARG A 57 -12.74 -11.43 20.93
C ARG A 57 -11.91 -10.23 21.41
N ARG A 58 -10.59 -10.27 21.15
CA ARG A 58 -9.63 -9.23 21.54
C ARG A 58 -8.93 -8.67 20.31
N VAL A 59 -9.37 -7.48 19.91
CA VAL A 59 -8.84 -6.77 18.73
C VAL A 59 -7.34 -6.45 18.91
N ASP A 60 -6.93 -6.01 20.09
CA ASP A 60 -5.55 -5.71 20.44
C ASP A 60 -4.60 -6.91 20.25
N LYS A 61 -5.03 -8.11 20.68
CA LYS A 61 -4.26 -9.34 20.50
C LYS A 61 -4.18 -9.72 19.01
N TRP A 62 -5.29 -9.61 18.29
CA TRP A 62 -5.35 -9.85 16.85
C TRP A 62 -4.38 -8.92 16.12
N GLN A 63 -4.43 -7.62 16.39
CA GLN A 63 -3.52 -6.64 15.79
C GLN A 63 -2.05 -6.96 16.09
N LYS A 64 -1.74 -7.31 17.33
CA LYS A 64 -0.36 -7.64 17.75
C LYS A 64 0.19 -8.82 16.97
N THR A 65 -0.58 -9.93 16.89
CA THR A 65 -0.13 -11.16 16.20
C THR A 65 -0.09 -10.99 14.70
N PHE A 66 -1.10 -10.37 14.11
CA PHE A 66 -1.13 -10.13 12.66
C PHE A 66 0.00 -9.18 12.23
N ARG A 67 0.21 -8.08 12.96
CA ARG A 67 1.31 -7.13 12.65
C ARG A 67 2.68 -7.82 12.70
N ALA A 68 2.89 -8.74 13.63
CA ALA A 68 4.15 -9.47 13.72
C ALA A 68 4.38 -10.36 12.48
N GLU A 69 3.38 -11.16 12.07
CA GLU A 69 3.51 -12.01 10.89
C GLU A 69 3.55 -11.20 9.57
N LEU A 70 2.78 -10.10 9.48
CA LEU A 70 2.85 -9.21 8.34
C LEU A 70 4.23 -8.54 8.22
N LYS A 71 4.85 -8.19 9.35
CA LYS A 71 6.20 -7.64 9.41
C LYS A 71 7.25 -8.62 8.85
N GLU A 72 7.13 -9.90 9.19
CA GLU A 72 7.94 -10.97 8.59
C GLU A 72 7.71 -11.09 7.09
N ALA A 73 6.45 -11.15 6.65
CA ALA A 73 6.09 -11.29 5.23
C ALA A 73 6.58 -10.10 4.38
N LEU A 74 6.66 -8.91 4.95
CA LEU A 74 7.22 -7.71 4.33
C LEU A 74 8.76 -7.72 4.27
N GLY A 75 9.43 -8.55 5.07
CA GLY A 75 10.90 -8.57 5.23
C GLY A 75 11.42 -7.50 6.20
N ILE A 76 10.56 -6.74 6.87
CA ILE A 76 10.97 -5.67 7.79
C ILE A 76 11.72 -6.22 9.00
N THR A 77 11.30 -7.36 9.55
CA THR A 77 12.00 -8.03 10.66
C THR A 77 13.43 -8.39 10.28
N GLN A 78 13.66 -8.79 9.03
CA GLN A 78 15.01 -9.07 8.53
C GLN A 78 15.84 -7.80 8.53
N ILE A 79 15.31 -6.69 8.00
CA ILE A 79 16.01 -5.40 7.98
C ILE A 79 16.37 -4.96 9.40
N GLU A 80 15.46 -5.04 10.35
CA GLU A 80 15.72 -4.70 11.75
C GLU A 80 16.83 -5.58 12.37
N ARG A 81 16.83 -6.88 12.05
CA ARG A 81 17.85 -7.80 12.55
C ARG A 81 19.24 -7.49 11.98
N GLU A 82 19.30 -7.12 10.70
CA GLU A 82 20.53 -6.79 10.00
C GLU A 82 21.12 -5.45 10.45
N LEU A 83 20.26 -4.47 10.70
CA LEU A 83 20.69 -3.10 10.97
C LEU A 83 20.85 -2.78 12.47
N GLY A 84 20.19 -3.54 13.36
CA GLY A 84 20.25 -3.27 14.80
C GLY A 84 19.88 -1.82 15.12
N ASP A 85 20.79 -1.12 15.81
CA ASP A 85 20.60 0.26 16.27
C ASP A 85 20.95 1.33 15.21
N TYR A 86 21.02 0.97 13.95
CA TYR A 86 21.36 1.90 12.88
C TYR A 86 20.47 3.15 12.90
N GLN A 87 21.11 4.32 12.96
CA GLN A 87 20.42 5.61 12.88
C GLN A 87 20.56 6.19 11.49
N PRO A 88 19.47 6.63 10.84
CA PRO A 88 19.53 7.19 9.51
C PRO A 88 20.34 8.49 9.51
N VAL A 89 21.24 8.62 8.55
CA VAL A 89 22.06 9.83 8.31
C VAL A 89 21.43 10.62 7.19
N ALA A 90 21.31 11.93 7.37
CA ALA A 90 20.73 12.82 6.37
C ALA A 90 21.74 13.88 5.89
N LYS A 91 21.62 14.28 4.62
CA LYS A 91 22.41 15.33 4.00
C LYS A 91 21.52 16.28 3.22
N LEU A 92 21.57 17.56 3.57
CA LEU A 92 20.99 18.66 2.77
C LEU A 92 21.77 18.80 1.46
N VAL A 93 21.05 18.82 0.34
CA VAL A 93 21.61 18.99 -1.01
C VAL A 93 21.42 20.44 -1.51
N SER A 94 20.20 20.95 -1.37
CA SER A 94 19.86 22.34 -1.77
C SER A 94 18.62 22.83 -1.03
N GLN A 95 18.50 24.15 -0.97
CA GLN A 95 17.35 24.85 -0.41
C GLN A 95 16.95 25.97 -1.34
N GLU A 96 15.65 26.19 -1.51
CA GLU A 96 15.10 27.28 -2.29
C GLU A 96 13.78 27.78 -1.70
N GLU A 97 13.51 29.07 -1.83
CA GLU A 97 12.24 29.66 -1.44
C GLU A 97 11.25 29.56 -2.59
N LYS A 98 10.01 29.15 -2.27
CA LYS A 98 8.86 29.11 -3.18
C LYS A 98 7.74 29.99 -2.65
N ASP A 99 6.75 30.34 -3.48
CA ASP A 99 5.60 31.12 -3.04
C ASP A 99 4.85 30.45 -1.88
N TYR A 100 4.79 29.11 -1.88
CA TYR A 100 4.07 28.30 -0.91
C TYR A 100 4.91 27.86 0.29
N GLY A 101 6.22 28.12 0.34
CA GLY A 101 7.06 27.67 1.46
C GLY A 101 8.54 27.60 1.13
N ILE A 102 9.29 26.95 2.00
CA ILE A 102 10.70 26.60 1.79
C ILE A 102 10.79 25.16 1.30
N LEU A 103 11.46 24.96 0.17
CA LEU A 103 11.74 23.66 -0.41
C LEU A 103 13.18 23.27 -0.18
N GLU A 104 13.38 22.10 0.45
CA GLU A 104 14.70 21.55 0.70
C GLU A 104 14.84 20.17 0.06
N ARG A 105 15.94 19.94 -0.67
CA ARG A 105 16.28 18.61 -1.20
C ARG A 105 17.29 17.95 -0.30
N TRP A 106 17.00 16.74 0.10
CA TRP A 106 17.80 15.95 1.02
C TRP A 106 18.07 14.56 0.48
N ILE A 107 19.09 13.89 1.04
CA ILE A 107 19.31 12.45 0.91
C ILE A 107 19.33 11.88 2.32
N LEU A 108 18.54 10.84 2.58
CA LEU A 108 18.55 10.06 3.81
C LEU A 108 19.11 8.66 3.51
N TRP A 109 20.11 8.24 4.24
CA TRP A 109 20.53 6.84 4.22
C TRP A 109 19.63 6.06 5.18
N THR A 110 18.65 5.37 4.64
CA THR A 110 17.68 4.56 5.41
C THR A 110 18.26 3.21 5.85
N GLU A 111 19.28 2.76 5.14
CA GLU A 111 20.22 1.66 5.43
C GLU A 111 21.62 2.14 5.01
N PRO A 112 22.72 1.50 5.45
CA PRO A 112 24.08 2.00 5.16
C PRO A 112 24.36 2.32 3.69
N ASP A 113 23.84 1.51 2.77
CA ASP A 113 24.07 1.62 1.33
C ASP A 113 22.83 2.04 0.54
N VAL A 114 21.77 2.53 1.21
CA VAL A 114 20.50 2.90 0.57
C VAL A 114 20.23 4.39 0.72
N PRO A 115 20.73 5.21 -0.23
CA PRO A 115 20.40 6.63 -0.28
C PRO A 115 18.99 6.85 -0.79
N LEU A 116 18.16 7.48 -0.01
CA LEU A 116 16.79 7.88 -0.34
C LEU A 116 16.73 9.39 -0.57
N PRO A 117 16.64 9.88 -1.80
CA PRO A 117 16.34 11.28 -2.07
C PRO A 117 14.93 11.64 -1.61
N PHE A 118 14.76 12.80 -1.01
CA PHE A 118 13.45 13.31 -0.62
C PHE A 118 13.43 14.84 -0.61
N ILE A 119 12.23 15.41 -0.66
CA ILE A 119 12.01 16.84 -0.56
C ILE A 119 11.23 17.12 0.71
N ILE A 120 11.68 18.14 1.45
CA ILE A 120 10.92 18.73 2.55
C ILE A 120 10.30 20.03 2.04
N LEU A 121 9.03 20.22 2.32
CA LEU A 121 8.35 21.52 2.22
C LEU A 121 7.98 21.99 3.62
N CYS A 122 8.42 23.20 3.97
CA CYS A 122 8.08 23.85 5.23
C CYS A 122 7.34 25.15 4.98
N PRO A 123 6.36 25.54 5.82
CA PRO A 123 5.85 26.89 5.82
C PRO A 123 6.97 27.92 6.03
N LYS A 124 6.87 29.11 5.42
CA LYS A 124 7.88 30.19 5.56
C LYS A 124 8.07 30.63 7.02
N VAL A 125 7.04 30.51 7.83
CA VAL A 125 7.06 30.84 9.26
C VAL A 125 6.58 29.64 10.06
N ILE A 126 7.46 29.11 10.89
CA ILE A 126 7.15 28.01 11.80
C ILE A 126 7.00 28.56 13.21
N LYS A 127 5.84 28.32 13.84
CA LYS A 127 5.57 28.64 15.24
C LYS A 127 5.32 27.35 16.01
N GLY A 128 6.29 26.93 16.84
CA GLY A 128 6.21 25.69 17.59
C GLY A 128 6.39 24.44 16.73
N LYS A 129 5.78 23.35 17.16
CA LYS A 129 5.80 22.08 16.43
C LYS A 129 4.60 21.95 15.51
N LEU A 130 4.80 21.45 14.31
CA LEU A 130 3.76 21.32 13.28
C LEU A 130 3.46 19.84 12.98
N PRO A 131 2.26 19.48 12.53
CA PRO A 131 1.97 18.17 11.98
C PRO A 131 2.92 17.81 10.83
N LEU A 132 3.27 16.53 10.73
CA LEU A 132 4.08 15.97 9.64
C LEU A 132 3.18 15.25 8.65
N VAL A 133 3.37 15.51 7.35
CA VAL A 133 2.72 14.78 6.26
C VAL A 133 3.78 14.13 5.39
N ILE A 134 3.78 12.81 5.29
CA ILE A 134 4.65 12.08 4.35
C ILE A 134 3.81 11.68 3.14
N THR A 135 4.32 12.01 1.93
CA THR A 135 3.57 11.87 0.67
C THR A 135 4.30 10.97 -0.32
N PRO A 136 4.28 9.63 -0.12
CA PRO A 136 4.90 8.70 -1.06
C PRO A 136 4.19 8.76 -2.42
N HIS A 137 4.97 8.82 -3.52
CA HIS A 137 4.42 8.93 -4.87
C HIS A 137 4.07 7.57 -5.50
N GLY A 138 3.16 7.58 -6.47
CA GLY A 138 2.79 6.44 -7.32
C GLY A 138 3.68 6.30 -8.56
N HIS A 139 3.36 5.30 -9.40
CA HIS A 139 4.17 4.94 -10.58
C HIS A 139 4.24 6.02 -11.66
N SER A 140 3.19 6.80 -11.82
CA SER A 140 3.10 7.88 -12.82
C SER A 140 3.42 9.27 -12.27
N ALA A 141 4.14 9.33 -11.14
CA ALA A 141 4.54 10.57 -10.48
C ALA A 141 5.98 10.45 -9.94
N ASN A 142 6.49 11.52 -9.39
CA ASN A 142 7.80 11.58 -8.76
C ASN A 142 7.79 12.57 -7.60
N THR A 143 8.88 12.61 -6.87
CA THR A 143 9.12 13.49 -5.72
C THR A 143 8.96 14.96 -6.07
N GLU A 144 9.54 15.40 -7.20
CA GLU A 144 9.49 16.79 -7.65
C GLU A 144 8.05 17.24 -7.95
N LEU A 145 7.26 16.40 -8.65
CA LEU A 145 5.85 16.67 -8.93
C LEU A 145 5.04 16.88 -7.65
N TYR A 146 5.22 16.01 -6.65
CA TYR A 146 4.51 16.12 -5.38
C TYR A 146 4.89 17.39 -4.60
N ALA A 147 6.13 17.84 -4.79
CA ALA A 147 6.65 19.06 -4.18
C ALA A 147 6.39 20.34 -5.02
N GLY A 148 5.60 20.25 -6.09
CA GLY A 148 5.23 21.42 -6.92
C GLY A 148 6.34 21.88 -7.85
N VAL A 149 7.31 21.04 -8.16
CA VAL A 149 8.34 21.30 -9.17
C VAL A 149 7.96 20.57 -10.45
N TYR A 150 7.62 21.33 -11.48
CA TYR A 150 7.15 20.80 -12.76
C TYR A 150 8.29 20.82 -13.76
N LEU A 151 8.69 19.65 -14.21
CA LEU A 151 9.82 19.47 -15.12
C LEU A 151 9.40 19.60 -16.60
N ASN A 152 8.09 19.46 -16.88
CA ASN A 152 7.53 19.50 -18.21
C ASN A 152 6.01 19.80 -18.21
N ALA A 153 5.42 20.01 -19.39
CA ALA A 153 3.98 20.29 -19.53
C ALA A 153 3.08 19.12 -19.06
N SER A 154 3.57 17.88 -19.12
CA SER A 154 2.85 16.71 -18.62
C SER A 154 2.66 16.77 -17.10
N ASP A 155 3.67 17.24 -16.35
CA ASP A 155 3.57 17.42 -14.91
C ASP A 155 2.48 18.43 -14.53
N THR A 156 2.41 19.54 -15.26
CA THR A 156 1.35 20.55 -15.06
C THR A 156 -0.05 19.94 -15.27
N ALA A 157 -0.21 19.09 -16.30
CA ALA A 157 -1.47 18.39 -16.55
C ALA A 157 -1.81 17.39 -15.42
N LEU A 158 -0.82 16.63 -14.92
CA LEU A 158 -1.01 15.70 -13.81
C LEU A 158 -1.43 16.40 -12.51
N VAL A 159 -0.98 17.65 -12.29
CA VAL A 159 -1.44 18.44 -11.14
C VAL A 159 -2.84 18.99 -11.36
N ARG A 160 -3.09 19.60 -12.53
CA ARG A 160 -4.41 20.17 -12.85
C ARG A 160 -5.51 19.11 -12.82
N ASP A 161 -5.28 17.96 -13.44
CA ASP A 161 -6.30 16.93 -13.67
C ASP A 161 -6.27 15.84 -12.60
N GLY A 162 -5.13 15.62 -11.94
CA GLY A 162 -4.89 14.55 -10.98
C GLY A 162 -4.58 15.02 -9.56
N GLU A 163 -4.53 16.32 -9.29
CA GLU A 163 -4.29 16.92 -7.96
C GLU A 163 -3.06 16.37 -7.22
N ARG A 164 -1.97 16.09 -7.98
CA ARG A 164 -0.81 15.33 -7.49
C ARG A 164 0.27 16.14 -6.77
N ASP A 165 0.06 17.44 -6.58
CA ASP A 165 0.94 18.30 -5.77
C ASP A 165 0.70 18.15 -4.26
N ILE A 166 0.67 16.92 -3.77
CA ILE A 166 0.15 16.57 -2.44
C ILE A 166 0.97 17.25 -1.33
N ALA A 167 2.29 17.33 -1.45
CA ALA A 167 3.12 18.00 -0.46
C ALA A 167 2.89 19.52 -0.45
N VAL A 168 2.61 20.14 -1.62
CA VAL A 168 2.22 21.55 -1.68
C VAL A 168 0.87 21.79 -1.01
N GLN A 169 -0.08 20.88 -1.18
CA GLN A 169 -1.36 20.96 -0.47
C GLN A 169 -1.14 20.93 1.04
N ALA A 170 -0.31 19.99 1.53
CA ALA A 170 -0.01 19.87 2.96
C ALA A 170 0.66 21.11 3.55
N VAL A 171 1.63 21.73 2.84
CA VAL A 171 2.28 22.95 3.34
C VAL A 171 1.34 24.15 3.35
N LYS A 172 0.38 24.21 2.42
CA LYS A 172 -0.68 25.24 2.41
C LYS A 172 -1.66 25.08 3.59
N GLU A 173 -1.81 23.88 4.11
CA GLU A 173 -2.54 23.62 5.38
C GLU A 173 -1.72 24.01 6.63
N GLY A 174 -0.46 24.44 6.46
CA GLY A 174 0.42 24.82 7.56
C GLY A 174 1.23 23.67 8.15
N TYR A 175 1.32 22.54 7.46
CA TYR A 175 2.05 21.35 7.93
C TYR A 175 3.46 21.27 7.31
N ILE A 176 4.36 20.52 7.93
CA ILE A 176 5.61 20.11 7.31
C ILE A 176 5.32 18.90 6.42
N ALA A 177 5.72 18.96 5.15
CA ALA A 177 5.52 17.86 4.21
C ALA A 177 6.84 17.24 3.78
N ILE A 178 6.90 15.91 3.69
CA ILE A 178 8.02 15.14 3.14
C ILE A 178 7.53 14.33 1.94
N ALA A 179 8.12 14.59 0.76
CA ALA A 179 7.89 13.82 -0.45
C ALA A 179 9.12 12.94 -0.73
N PRO A 180 9.11 11.65 -0.40
CA PRO A 180 10.22 10.74 -0.67
C PRO A 180 10.22 10.25 -2.11
N ALA A 181 11.41 9.94 -2.66
CA ALA A 181 11.51 9.07 -3.82
C ALA A 181 11.23 7.62 -3.39
N ALA A 182 10.33 6.93 -4.09
CA ALA A 182 10.14 5.51 -3.81
C ALA A 182 11.30 4.69 -4.41
N ARG A 183 11.79 3.67 -3.67
CA ARG A 183 12.81 2.75 -4.20
C ARG A 183 12.38 2.18 -5.55
N GLY A 184 13.31 2.16 -6.51
CA GLY A 184 13.08 1.72 -7.88
C GLY A 184 12.48 2.78 -8.80
N PHE A 185 12.43 4.07 -8.37
CA PHE A 185 11.97 5.19 -9.21
C PHE A 185 12.98 6.34 -9.25
N GLY A 186 12.87 7.17 -10.28
CA GLY A 186 13.74 8.34 -10.43
C GLY A 186 15.23 7.94 -10.34
N PRO A 187 16.03 8.61 -9.50
CA PRO A 187 17.45 8.31 -9.34
C PRO A 187 17.74 6.99 -8.58
N THR A 188 16.75 6.40 -7.92
CA THR A 188 16.90 5.14 -7.19
C THR A 188 16.66 3.89 -8.06
N ARG A 189 16.51 4.06 -9.37
CA ARG A 189 16.42 2.95 -10.33
C ARG A 189 17.74 2.19 -10.43
N HIS A 190 17.63 0.91 -10.75
CA HIS A 190 18.81 0.09 -11.06
C HIS A 190 19.60 0.70 -12.23
N PRO A 191 20.95 0.79 -12.19
CA PRO A 191 21.75 1.48 -13.20
C PRO A 191 21.49 1.03 -14.64
N ARG A 192 21.28 -0.27 -14.88
CA ARG A 192 20.98 -0.80 -16.23
C ARG A 192 19.65 -0.26 -16.77
N GLU A 193 18.63 -0.16 -15.91
CA GLU A 193 17.29 0.33 -16.28
C GLU A 193 17.27 1.84 -16.40
N LEU A 194 18.06 2.55 -15.58
CA LEU A 194 18.26 3.98 -15.69
C LEU A 194 18.90 4.33 -17.06
N ASN A 195 19.93 3.59 -17.47
CA ASN A 195 20.59 3.78 -18.77
C ASN A 195 19.68 3.39 -19.95
N ALA A 196 18.75 2.47 -19.76
CA ALA A 196 17.74 2.06 -20.74
C ALA A 196 16.50 2.97 -20.75
N ASN A 197 16.47 4.06 -19.97
CA ASN A 197 15.33 4.95 -19.82
C ASN A 197 14.02 4.27 -19.35
N SER A 198 14.12 3.14 -18.65
CA SER A 198 12.96 2.51 -18.03
C SER A 198 12.30 3.45 -17.03
N THR A 199 10.99 3.42 -16.93
CA THR A 199 10.24 4.29 -15.99
C THR A 199 10.39 3.87 -14.53
N SER A 200 10.70 2.58 -14.28
CA SER A 200 10.91 2.03 -12.93
C SER A 200 11.79 0.78 -12.96
N SER A 201 12.30 0.41 -11.80
CA SER A 201 13.01 -0.85 -11.53
C SER A 201 12.19 -1.79 -10.63
N CYS A 202 10.86 -1.68 -10.64
CA CYS A 202 10.01 -2.45 -9.71
C CYS A 202 10.20 -3.96 -9.85
N ARG A 203 10.32 -4.47 -11.09
CA ARG A 203 10.56 -5.90 -11.35
C ARG A 203 11.93 -6.35 -10.85
N THR A 204 12.97 -5.60 -11.16
CA THR A 204 14.35 -5.90 -10.71
C THR A 204 14.42 -5.89 -9.19
N LEU A 205 13.81 -4.89 -8.56
CA LEU A 205 13.75 -4.78 -7.11
C LEU A 205 13.05 -6.01 -6.51
N LEU A 206 11.82 -6.34 -6.94
CA LEU A 206 11.10 -7.51 -6.43
C LEU A 206 11.91 -8.81 -6.59
N MET A 207 12.50 -9.05 -7.76
CA MET A 207 13.22 -10.30 -8.02
C MET A 207 14.45 -10.46 -7.11
N ASN A 208 15.16 -9.36 -6.81
CA ASN A 208 16.28 -9.40 -5.87
C ASN A 208 15.80 -9.51 -4.42
N ASP A 209 14.77 -8.78 -4.03
CA ASP A 209 14.20 -8.85 -2.68
C ASP A 209 13.72 -10.25 -2.33
N LEU A 210 13.04 -10.94 -3.26
CA LEU A 210 12.58 -12.31 -3.08
C LEU A 210 13.71 -13.29 -2.77
N LEU A 211 14.92 -13.09 -3.34
CA LEU A 211 16.07 -13.95 -3.09
C LEU A 211 16.57 -13.89 -1.65
N VAL A 212 16.27 -12.79 -0.96
CA VAL A 212 16.74 -12.53 0.40
C VAL A 212 15.59 -12.38 1.42
N GLY A 213 14.36 -12.70 1.03
CA GLY A 213 13.19 -12.66 1.92
C GLY A 213 12.67 -11.25 2.22
N ARG A 214 12.90 -10.29 1.31
CA ARG A 214 12.39 -8.91 1.38
C ARG A 214 11.29 -8.68 0.35
N THR A 215 10.64 -7.52 0.41
CA THR A 215 9.66 -7.07 -0.58
C THR A 215 9.80 -5.57 -0.85
N PRO A 216 9.49 -5.09 -2.08
CA PRO A 216 9.53 -3.65 -2.37
C PRO A 216 8.58 -2.83 -1.50
N ILE A 217 7.43 -3.39 -1.09
CA ILE A 217 6.52 -2.73 -0.15
C ILE A 217 7.16 -2.65 1.24
N GLY A 218 7.78 -3.72 1.73
CA GLY A 218 8.49 -3.72 3.00
C GLY A 218 9.60 -2.67 3.04
N ASP A 219 10.40 -2.60 1.98
CA ASP A 219 11.46 -1.61 1.81
C ASP A 219 10.92 -0.16 1.85
N ARG A 220 9.83 0.12 1.14
CA ARG A 220 9.22 1.46 1.13
C ARG A 220 8.57 1.83 2.47
N VAL A 221 8.00 0.86 3.16
CA VAL A 221 7.50 1.04 4.53
C VAL A 221 8.66 1.34 5.48
N TRP A 222 9.76 0.61 5.37
CA TRP A 222 10.98 0.89 6.11
C TRP A 222 11.49 2.32 5.88
N ASP A 223 11.54 2.75 4.63
CA ASP A 223 11.95 4.12 4.28
C ASP A 223 11.05 5.18 4.95
N ILE A 224 9.73 4.96 4.95
CA ILE A 224 8.78 5.86 5.63
C ILE A 224 9.04 5.87 7.14
N MET A 225 9.29 4.71 7.78
CA MET A 225 9.63 4.64 9.20
C MET A 225 10.92 5.42 9.51
N LYS A 226 11.95 5.32 8.66
CA LYS A 226 13.21 6.06 8.82
C LYS A 226 13.07 7.56 8.55
N LEU A 227 12.19 7.97 7.65
CA LEU A 227 11.82 9.38 7.48
C LEU A 227 11.10 9.95 8.71
N ILE A 228 10.28 9.16 9.38
CA ILE A 228 9.65 9.55 10.65
C ILE A 228 10.73 9.68 11.74
N ASP A 229 11.68 8.73 11.83
CA ASP A 229 12.81 8.81 12.79
C ASP A 229 13.60 10.11 12.59
N PHE A 230 13.97 10.41 11.34
CA PHE A 230 14.67 11.64 10.97
C PHE A 230 13.85 12.88 11.32
N ALA A 231 12.59 12.94 10.90
CA ALA A 231 11.75 14.11 11.09
C ALA A 231 11.50 14.41 12.58
N MET A 232 11.29 13.39 13.40
CA MET A 232 11.11 13.55 14.85
C MET A 232 12.39 14.00 15.57
N ARG A 233 13.56 13.66 15.04
CA ARG A 233 14.86 14.06 15.61
C ARG A 233 15.26 15.47 15.16
N ASP A 234 15.12 15.80 13.89
CA ASP A 234 15.81 16.93 13.25
C ASP A 234 14.87 18.07 12.84
N LEU A 235 13.54 17.86 12.79
CA LEU A 235 12.56 18.85 12.37
C LEU A 235 11.62 19.26 13.52
N PRO A 236 11.03 20.45 13.49
CA PRO A 236 10.07 20.90 14.48
C PRO A 236 8.68 20.26 14.27
N VAL A 237 8.62 18.93 14.28
CA VAL A 237 7.38 18.17 14.07
C VAL A 237 6.67 17.83 15.37
N ASP A 238 5.34 17.84 15.33
CA ASP A 238 4.50 17.27 16.38
C ASP A 238 4.37 15.76 16.19
N GLY A 239 5.08 14.99 16.97
CA GLY A 239 5.07 13.53 16.90
C GLY A 239 3.72 12.87 17.22
N LYS A 240 2.72 13.61 17.73
CA LYS A 240 1.34 13.11 17.90
C LYS A 240 0.56 13.12 16.58
N ASN A 241 0.98 13.94 15.61
CA ASN A 241 0.27 14.25 14.38
C ASN A 241 1.13 13.94 13.15
N ILE A 242 1.30 12.65 12.87
CA ILE A 242 2.02 12.13 11.71
C ILE A 242 1.00 11.54 10.73
N ILE A 243 0.91 12.12 9.56
CA ILE A 243 -0.01 11.75 8.49
C ILE A 243 0.79 11.13 7.35
N VAL A 244 0.31 10.03 6.79
CA VAL A 244 0.84 9.47 5.54
C VAL A 244 -0.30 9.45 4.53
N THR A 245 -0.10 10.06 3.37
CA THR A 245 -1.05 10.06 2.25
C THR A 245 -0.33 10.03 0.93
N GLY A 246 -0.67 9.08 0.08
CA GLY A 246 -0.09 8.93 -1.24
C GLY A 246 -1.06 8.30 -2.22
N GLN A 247 -0.77 8.39 -3.52
CA GLN A 247 -1.62 7.85 -4.56
C GLN A 247 -1.01 6.60 -5.19
N SER A 248 -1.85 5.63 -5.60
CA SER A 248 -1.45 4.44 -6.36
C SER A 248 -0.39 3.63 -5.57
N GLY A 249 0.77 3.31 -6.15
CA GLY A 249 1.85 2.64 -5.42
C GLY A 249 2.27 3.34 -4.12
N GLY A 250 2.20 4.69 -4.06
CA GLY A 250 2.37 5.45 -2.83
C GLY A 250 1.22 5.26 -1.84
N GLY A 251 0.00 5.08 -2.35
CA GLY A 251 -1.15 4.72 -1.54
C GLY A 251 -1.04 3.31 -0.95
N THR A 252 -0.52 2.34 -1.72
CA THR A 252 -0.23 1.00 -1.19
C THR A 252 0.79 1.10 -0.04
N ALA A 253 1.90 1.83 -0.24
CA ALA A 253 2.86 2.07 0.84
C ALA A 253 2.22 2.76 2.05
N THR A 254 1.26 3.66 1.84
CA THR A 254 0.48 4.33 2.90
C THR A 254 -0.32 3.35 3.75
N VAL A 255 -1.03 2.38 3.12
CA VAL A 255 -1.78 1.35 3.85
C VAL A 255 -0.85 0.53 4.75
N PHE A 256 0.23 0.01 4.17
CA PHE A 256 1.17 -0.84 4.91
C PHE A 256 1.96 -0.06 5.95
N ALA A 257 2.36 1.19 5.69
CA ALA A 257 3.00 2.04 6.69
C ALA A 257 2.07 2.32 7.88
N GLY A 258 0.79 2.64 7.63
CA GLY A 258 -0.22 2.80 8.69
C GLY A 258 -0.39 1.53 9.53
N ALA A 259 -0.31 0.36 8.92
CA ALA A 259 -0.38 -0.93 9.61
C ALA A 259 0.88 -1.20 10.47
N MET A 260 2.07 -0.85 9.96
CA MET A 260 3.36 -1.21 10.60
C MET A 260 3.83 -0.20 11.63
N ASP A 261 3.75 1.10 11.34
CA ASP A 261 4.23 2.16 12.24
C ASP A 261 3.10 2.78 13.07
N THR A 262 3.08 2.49 14.34
CA THR A 262 2.03 2.97 15.25
C THR A 262 2.13 4.46 15.59
N ARG A 263 3.19 5.15 15.19
CA ARG A 263 3.34 6.61 15.32
C ARG A 263 2.49 7.37 14.28
N ILE A 264 2.18 6.74 13.14
CA ILE A 264 1.32 7.33 12.12
C ILE A 264 -0.09 7.48 12.68
N SER A 265 -0.52 8.72 12.91
CA SER A 265 -1.83 9.03 13.49
C SER A 265 -2.97 8.95 12.47
N ILE A 266 -2.66 9.24 11.19
CA ILE A 266 -3.63 9.20 10.08
C ILE A 266 -3.00 8.52 8.87
N SER A 267 -3.64 7.45 8.37
CA SER A 267 -3.29 6.77 7.12
C SER A 267 -4.37 7.06 6.08
N ALA A 268 -3.99 7.75 4.99
CA ALA A 268 -4.94 8.19 3.97
C ALA A 268 -4.51 7.76 2.55
N PRO A 269 -4.64 6.47 2.19
CA PRO A 269 -4.30 5.96 0.86
C PRO A 269 -5.29 6.46 -0.20
N ALA A 270 -4.78 6.89 -1.37
CA ALA A 270 -5.59 7.30 -2.50
C ALA A 270 -5.40 6.37 -3.71
N CYS A 271 -6.51 5.86 -4.26
CA CYS A 271 -6.57 4.96 -5.41
C CYS A 271 -5.54 3.81 -5.31
N ALA A 272 -5.57 3.09 -4.18
CA ALA A 272 -4.64 2.01 -3.87
C ALA A 272 -5.23 0.96 -2.90
N PHE A 273 -6.37 1.26 -2.31
CA PHE A 273 -7.03 0.42 -1.33
C PHE A 273 -8.19 -0.34 -1.99
N CYS A 274 -8.12 -1.67 -1.96
CA CYS A 274 -9.05 -2.57 -2.66
C CYS A 274 -8.78 -4.00 -2.17
N THR A 275 -9.66 -4.95 -2.44
CA THR A 275 -9.30 -6.36 -2.20
C THR A 275 -8.08 -6.73 -3.05
N MET A 276 -7.17 -7.56 -2.51
CA MET A 276 -6.00 -8.05 -3.25
C MET A 276 -6.44 -8.81 -4.52
N THR A 277 -7.44 -9.66 -4.40
CA THR A 277 -7.95 -10.47 -5.50
C THR A 277 -8.68 -9.65 -6.55
N GLY A 278 -9.32 -8.53 -6.17
CA GLY A 278 -10.06 -7.66 -7.09
C GLY A 278 -9.21 -6.64 -7.84
N SER A 279 -7.96 -6.45 -7.44
CA SER A 279 -7.02 -5.54 -8.10
C SER A 279 -5.70 -6.24 -8.43
N ILE A 280 -4.80 -6.41 -7.45
CA ILE A 280 -3.45 -6.92 -7.66
C ILE A 280 -3.47 -8.32 -8.29
N GLY A 281 -4.40 -9.18 -7.91
CA GLY A 281 -4.54 -10.55 -8.43
C GLY A 281 -5.40 -10.69 -9.69
N SER A 282 -6.06 -9.63 -10.17
CA SER A 282 -7.03 -9.70 -11.28
C SER A 282 -6.53 -9.09 -12.59
N ILE A 283 -5.51 -8.24 -12.54
CA ILE A 283 -4.93 -7.56 -13.70
C ILE A 283 -3.42 -7.73 -13.73
N ILE A 284 -2.77 -7.33 -14.83
CA ILE A 284 -1.32 -7.17 -14.86
C ILE A 284 -0.98 -5.94 -14.03
N HIS A 285 -0.69 -6.17 -12.76
CA HIS A 285 -0.35 -5.12 -11.80
C HIS A 285 1.17 -4.98 -11.67
N CYS A 286 1.64 -3.82 -11.18
CA CYS A 286 3.08 -3.65 -10.96
C CYS A 286 3.59 -4.65 -9.91
N GLU A 287 4.69 -5.29 -10.22
CA GLU A 287 5.32 -6.34 -9.42
C GLU A 287 5.64 -5.90 -7.99
N CYS A 288 5.91 -4.63 -7.79
CA CYS A 288 6.24 -4.10 -6.45
C CYS A 288 5.10 -4.13 -5.43
N ASN A 289 3.87 -4.46 -5.84
CA ASN A 289 2.73 -4.60 -4.92
C ASN A 289 2.51 -6.05 -4.44
N TYR A 290 3.31 -7.00 -4.93
CA TYR A 290 3.17 -8.41 -4.55
C TYR A 290 3.96 -8.72 -3.27
N ILE A 291 3.29 -9.37 -2.33
CA ILE A 291 3.87 -9.87 -1.08
C ILE A 291 3.63 -11.38 -1.06
N PRO A 292 4.70 -12.20 -0.99
CA PRO A 292 4.55 -13.65 -0.98
C PRO A 292 3.65 -14.14 0.15
N GLY A 293 2.66 -14.96 -0.17
CA GLY A 293 1.75 -15.54 0.81
C GLY A 293 0.80 -14.58 1.50
N MET A 294 0.62 -13.36 0.99
CA MET A 294 -0.22 -12.34 1.64
C MET A 294 -1.65 -12.83 1.92
N LEU A 295 -2.29 -13.51 0.98
CA LEU A 295 -3.64 -14.02 1.16
C LEU A 295 -3.74 -15.13 2.22
N ASN A 296 -2.65 -15.83 2.55
CA ASN A 296 -2.66 -16.76 3.69
C ASN A 296 -2.69 -16.02 5.04
N LEU A 297 -2.35 -14.75 5.06
CA LEU A 297 -2.46 -13.89 6.24
C LEU A 297 -3.86 -13.24 6.31
N GLY A 298 -4.25 -12.51 5.28
CA GLY A 298 -5.52 -11.79 5.22
C GLY A 298 -5.62 -10.94 3.96
N GLU A 299 -6.66 -10.15 3.86
CA GLU A 299 -6.93 -9.20 2.79
C GLU A 299 -6.45 -7.77 3.12
N MET A 300 -6.48 -6.88 2.12
CA MET A 300 -6.11 -5.46 2.30
C MET A 300 -6.97 -4.78 3.37
N GLY A 301 -8.23 -5.16 3.49
CA GLY A 301 -9.15 -4.67 4.54
C GLY A 301 -8.64 -5.00 5.94
N ASP A 302 -8.11 -6.21 6.14
CA ASP A 302 -7.51 -6.64 7.41
C ASP A 302 -6.23 -5.86 7.71
N VAL A 303 -5.37 -5.65 6.70
CA VAL A 303 -4.16 -4.83 6.84
C VAL A 303 -4.50 -3.42 7.28
N ALA A 304 -5.48 -2.77 6.63
CA ALA A 304 -5.95 -1.45 7.02
C ALA A 304 -6.54 -1.43 8.43
N GLY A 305 -7.19 -2.52 8.86
CA GLY A 305 -7.70 -2.72 10.21
C GLY A 305 -6.61 -2.65 11.31
N LEU A 306 -5.34 -2.93 10.96
CA LEU A 306 -4.20 -2.74 11.87
C LEU A 306 -3.93 -1.27 12.21
N THR A 307 -4.47 -0.33 11.43
CA THR A 307 -4.36 1.10 11.71
C THR A 307 -5.21 1.51 12.94
N ALA A 308 -6.34 0.84 13.20
CA ALA A 308 -7.19 1.16 14.36
C ALA A 308 -6.39 1.13 15.69
N PRO A 309 -6.66 2.02 16.66
CA PRO A 309 -7.71 3.03 16.71
C PRO A 309 -7.37 4.37 16.05
N ARG A 310 -6.23 4.46 15.35
CA ARG A 310 -5.77 5.65 14.62
C ARG A 310 -6.64 5.86 13.39
N ALA A 311 -6.68 7.08 12.85
CA ALA A 311 -7.59 7.41 11.77
C ALA A 311 -7.18 6.76 10.42
N PHE A 312 -8.16 6.25 9.68
CA PHE A 312 -8.00 5.67 8.34
C PHE A 312 -8.98 6.32 7.37
N TYR A 313 -8.48 6.82 6.24
CA TYR A 313 -9.28 7.50 5.22
C TYR A 313 -8.97 6.97 3.83
N ALA A 314 -9.74 6.01 3.35
CA ALA A 314 -9.60 5.53 1.98
C ALA A 314 -10.17 6.55 0.98
N ILE A 315 -9.40 6.87 -0.05
CA ILE A 315 -9.79 7.77 -1.15
C ILE A 315 -9.79 6.96 -2.44
N CYS A 316 -10.88 6.96 -3.19
CA CYS A 316 -10.99 6.20 -4.44
C CYS A 316 -11.73 6.97 -5.52
N GLY A 317 -11.52 6.60 -6.78
CA GLY A 317 -12.32 7.02 -7.92
C GLY A 317 -13.37 5.96 -8.25
N VAL A 318 -14.61 6.37 -8.50
CA VAL A 318 -15.69 5.42 -8.83
C VAL A 318 -15.51 4.76 -10.21
N GLU A 319 -14.71 5.37 -11.07
CA GLU A 319 -14.39 4.89 -12.43
C GLU A 319 -12.93 4.37 -12.53
N ASP A 320 -12.27 4.09 -11.39
CA ASP A 320 -10.90 3.60 -11.39
C ASP A 320 -10.84 2.16 -11.93
N PRO A 321 -10.21 1.90 -13.08
CA PRO A 321 -10.14 0.56 -13.66
C PRO A 321 -9.10 -0.32 -12.98
N ILE A 322 -8.18 0.25 -12.19
CA ILE A 322 -7.10 -0.47 -11.50
C ILE A 322 -7.60 -0.93 -10.12
N PHE A 323 -8.38 -0.10 -9.45
CA PHE A 323 -8.95 -0.37 -8.13
C PHE A 323 -10.49 -0.24 -8.20
N PRO A 324 -11.20 -1.28 -8.71
CA PRO A 324 -12.63 -1.22 -8.97
C PRO A 324 -13.44 -0.90 -7.71
N ILE A 325 -14.36 0.05 -7.82
CA ILE A 325 -15.14 0.57 -6.67
C ILE A 325 -15.88 -0.50 -5.88
N GLY A 326 -16.39 -1.54 -6.57
CA GLY A 326 -17.05 -2.66 -5.90
C GLY A 326 -16.12 -3.40 -4.94
N GLU A 327 -14.86 -3.59 -5.34
CA GLU A 327 -13.85 -4.26 -4.55
C GLU A 327 -13.26 -3.34 -3.47
N VAL A 328 -13.18 -2.04 -3.73
CA VAL A 328 -12.86 -1.02 -2.71
C VAL A 328 -13.88 -1.07 -1.57
N ARG A 329 -15.18 -1.07 -1.91
CA ARG A 329 -16.25 -1.12 -0.91
C ARG A 329 -16.22 -2.41 -0.07
N LYS A 330 -15.86 -3.55 -0.67
CA LYS A 330 -15.68 -4.82 0.07
C LYS A 330 -14.55 -4.69 1.09
N ALA A 331 -13.34 -4.31 0.66
CA ALA A 331 -12.20 -4.12 1.55
C ALA A 331 -12.50 -3.07 2.65
N PHE A 332 -13.23 -2.00 2.30
CA PHE A 332 -13.61 -0.97 3.27
C PHE A 332 -14.60 -1.50 4.31
N ALA A 333 -15.56 -2.32 3.92
CA ALA A 333 -16.49 -2.92 4.87
C ALA A 333 -15.78 -3.80 5.91
N GLU A 334 -14.75 -4.55 5.49
CA GLU A 334 -13.90 -5.36 6.38
C GLU A 334 -13.13 -4.47 7.37
N THR A 335 -12.48 -3.41 6.87
CA THR A 335 -11.78 -2.43 7.73
C THR A 335 -12.75 -1.77 8.72
N LYS A 336 -13.91 -1.32 8.23
CA LYS A 336 -14.93 -0.64 9.04
C LYS A 336 -15.43 -1.51 10.19
N GLU A 337 -15.53 -2.83 9.97
CA GLU A 337 -15.93 -3.79 11.02
C GLU A 337 -14.94 -3.78 12.20
N VAL A 338 -13.62 -3.67 11.95
CA VAL A 338 -12.62 -3.54 13.01
C VAL A 338 -12.88 -2.29 13.84
N TYR A 339 -13.11 -1.15 13.19
CA TYR A 339 -13.38 0.12 13.89
C TYR A 339 -14.71 0.09 14.63
N ARG A 340 -15.75 -0.53 14.06
CA ARG A 340 -17.05 -0.74 14.71
C ARG A 340 -16.91 -1.57 15.98
N ARG A 341 -16.15 -2.63 15.96
CA ARG A 341 -15.88 -3.49 17.14
C ARG A 341 -15.15 -2.75 18.25
N MET A 342 -14.42 -1.68 17.93
CA MET A 342 -13.75 -0.82 18.90
C MET A 342 -14.59 0.39 19.34
N GLY A 343 -15.77 0.62 18.75
CA GLY A 343 -16.65 1.75 19.04
C GLY A 343 -16.11 3.10 18.54
N ILE A 344 -15.32 3.10 17.47
CA ILE A 344 -14.63 4.29 16.93
C ILE A 344 -14.85 4.45 15.41
N GLU A 345 -16.03 4.16 14.94
CA GLU A 345 -16.37 4.14 13.51
C GLU A 345 -16.06 5.45 12.78
N ASP A 346 -16.19 6.60 13.44
CA ASP A 346 -15.94 7.92 12.86
C ASP A 346 -14.48 8.13 12.44
N ALA A 347 -13.55 7.38 13.02
CA ALA A 347 -12.13 7.41 12.64
C ALA A 347 -11.80 6.62 11.37
N CYS A 348 -12.80 5.94 10.76
CA CYS A 348 -12.62 5.17 9.53
C CYS A 348 -13.65 5.63 8.48
N GLN A 349 -13.17 6.28 7.41
CA GLN A 349 -14.03 6.84 6.37
C GLN A 349 -13.55 6.49 4.97
N LEU A 350 -14.48 6.49 4.01
CA LEU A 350 -14.25 6.28 2.58
C LEU A 350 -14.75 7.51 1.82
N TYR A 351 -13.90 8.04 0.93
CA TYR A 351 -14.26 9.07 -0.03
C TYR A 351 -14.33 8.46 -1.44
N GLU A 352 -15.47 8.61 -2.10
CA GLU A 352 -15.71 8.17 -3.47
C GLU A 352 -15.74 9.39 -4.40
N GLY A 353 -14.61 9.66 -5.06
CA GLY A 353 -14.47 10.75 -6.02
C GLY A 353 -15.06 10.39 -7.38
N GLN A 354 -15.69 11.36 -8.04
CA GLN A 354 -16.20 11.18 -9.41
C GLN A 354 -15.04 11.20 -10.41
N GLY A 355 -14.81 10.06 -11.08
CA GLY A 355 -13.73 9.87 -12.05
C GLY A 355 -12.85 8.66 -11.75
N GLY A 356 -11.69 8.61 -12.45
CA GLY A 356 -10.79 7.44 -12.51
C GLY A 356 -9.62 7.49 -11.52
N HIS A 357 -8.48 6.96 -11.98
CA HIS A 357 -7.27 6.76 -11.18
C HIS A 357 -6.48 8.06 -10.95
N ARG A 358 -6.86 8.84 -9.93
CA ARG A 358 -6.23 10.12 -9.58
C ARG A 358 -6.23 10.36 -8.06
N TYR A 359 -5.48 11.37 -7.60
CA TYR A 359 -5.66 11.87 -6.24
C TYR A 359 -6.91 12.75 -6.17
N TYR A 360 -7.61 12.71 -5.03
CA TYR A 360 -8.80 13.54 -4.77
C TYR A 360 -8.57 14.29 -3.46
N LYS A 361 -8.26 15.59 -3.55
CA LYS A 361 -8.00 16.43 -2.38
C LYS A 361 -9.26 16.83 -1.61
N ALA A 362 -10.43 16.67 -2.24
CA ALA A 362 -11.69 17.00 -1.60
C ALA A 362 -11.91 16.14 -0.36
N GLY A 363 -12.12 16.77 0.76
CA GLY A 363 -12.39 16.12 2.06
C GLY A 363 -11.16 15.61 2.82
N ILE A 364 -10.01 15.38 2.18
CA ILE A 364 -8.83 14.85 2.90
C ILE A 364 -8.36 15.79 4.00
N TRP A 365 -8.20 17.07 3.70
CA TRP A 365 -7.68 18.01 4.68
C TRP A 365 -8.69 18.33 5.78
N ASP A 366 -10.00 18.29 5.50
CA ASP A 366 -11.06 18.37 6.50
C ASP A 366 -11.00 17.16 7.45
N PHE A 367 -10.82 15.96 6.89
CA PHE A 367 -10.65 14.75 7.69
C PHE A 367 -9.39 14.84 8.56
N VAL A 368 -8.26 15.28 8.00
CA VAL A 368 -7.01 15.47 8.75
C VAL A 368 -7.23 16.45 9.91
N ARG A 369 -7.75 17.66 9.64
CA ARG A 369 -8.01 18.68 10.68
C ARG A 369 -8.90 18.15 11.82
N LYS A 370 -9.93 17.37 11.46
CA LYS A 370 -10.85 16.76 12.47
C LYS A 370 -10.15 15.74 13.38
N HIS A 371 -9.10 15.06 12.89
CA HIS A 371 -8.44 13.96 13.60
C HIS A 371 -7.05 14.32 14.14
N LEU A 372 -6.62 15.59 14.02
CA LEU A 372 -5.43 16.05 14.71
C LEU A 372 -5.64 15.97 16.23
N LYS A 373 -4.60 15.51 16.91
CA LYS A 373 -4.56 15.47 18.37
C LYS A 373 -4.12 16.81 18.93
N PRO A 374 -4.72 17.31 20.02
CA PRO A 374 -4.31 18.54 20.67
C PRO A 374 -2.92 18.44 21.31
#